data_a9f347136da476f8c6ea5ee863214b55
#
_entry.id   a9f347136da476f8c6ea5ee863214b55
#
_cell.length_a   1.000
_cell.length_b   1.000
_cell.length_c   1.000
_cell.angle_alpha   90.00
_cell.angle_beta   90.00
_cell.angle_gamma   90.00
#
_symmetry.space_group_name_H-M   'P 1'
#
loop_
_entity.id
_entity.type
_entity.pdbx_description
1 polymer ?
#
loop_
_entity_poly.entity_id
_entity_poly.type
_entity_poly.pdbx_seq_one_letter_code
_entity_poly.pdbx_strand_id
1 'polypeptide(L)'
;MMLKLMIYAYSSGVTSSREIERRCQVDVAFRWLSANTVPGYRSVSRFRRRHLDALDDLFAQVLVLCANAGLVKLGRVALDGTKLDASASKHTAMSYGRLVTRIPKAEAVDAAEDAEFGADRRGDELPAELATPEDRLAKMREAKAAIEAEAAQRAAGAAADKARQADMPTCRHADMPDVEVEQVAEAAADSAEPTAKAQRSFTDPDARMMTTNHGFAYAYNAQAAADEFSQVILASYVTQAPTDVNQLLVMLDRINLTLAAAGLGLPKRTLADAGYCSTANIDAGADSGHDLVVATRRLKHHERVPDAPRGRTPNNATSRERMARRLRTKQGRADCARRKAIIEPVFGQMKVKQNTGRLRLRGLAGAQGEFTLHAICHNLRKLANATQPAAC
;
A
#
# COMPACT_ATOMS: atom_id res chain seq x y z
N MET A 1 -0.85 21.53 19.38
CA MET A 1 -1.31 20.54 20.35
C MET A 1 -1.67 19.20 19.70
N MET A 2 -2.69 19.12 18.83
CA MET A 2 -3.20 17.86 18.27
C MET A 2 -2.14 17.03 17.50
N LEU A 3 -1.27 17.65 16.72
CA LEU A 3 -0.21 16.94 15.98
C LEU A 3 0.74 16.19 16.93
N LYS A 4 1.28 16.87 17.96
CA LYS A 4 2.19 16.23 18.92
C LYS A 4 1.51 15.10 19.69
N LEU A 5 0.22 15.27 20.05
CA LEU A 5 -0.58 14.24 20.68
C LEU A 5 -0.75 13.01 19.76
N MET A 6 -1.02 13.23 18.49
CA MET A 6 -1.14 12.16 17.49
C MET A 6 0.18 11.41 17.28
N ILE A 7 1.29 12.12 17.12
CA ILE A 7 2.62 11.52 16.95
C ILE A 7 2.97 10.65 18.16
N TYR A 8 2.75 11.15 19.38
CA TYR A 8 3.01 10.40 20.59
C TYR A 8 2.11 9.17 20.71
N ALA A 9 0.80 9.32 20.45
CA ALA A 9 -0.16 8.23 20.49
C ALA A 9 0.23 7.11 19.53
N TYR A 10 0.51 7.42 18.25
CA TYR A 10 0.92 6.43 17.26
C TYR A 10 2.29 5.82 17.57
N SER A 11 3.24 6.60 18.07
CA SER A 11 4.53 6.09 18.54
C SER A 11 4.40 5.09 19.68
N SER A 12 3.37 5.25 20.52
CA SER A 12 3.05 4.38 21.66
C SER A 12 2.07 3.26 21.33
N GLY A 13 1.69 3.07 20.05
CA GLY A 13 0.74 2.04 19.60
C GLY A 13 -0.73 2.36 19.87
N VAL A 14 -1.05 3.58 20.30
CA VAL A 14 -2.41 4.05 20.59
C VAL A 14 -3.00 4.70 19.33
N THR A 15 -3.66 3.93 18.48
CA THR A 15 -4.21 4.38 17.20
C THR A 15 -5.70 4.71 17.24
N SER A 16 -6.44 4.23 18.24
CA SER A 16 -7.88 4.46 18.39
C SER A 16 -8.15 5.87 18.95
N SER A 17 -9.04 6.63 18.26
CA SER A 17 -9.44 7.97 18.73
C SER A 17 -10.09 7.96 20.12
N ARG A 18 -10.90 6.92 20.42
CA ARG A 18 -11.52 6.76 21.74
C ARG A 18 -10.49 6.45 22.83
N GLU A 19 -9.49 5.62 22.49
CA GLU A 19 -8.41 5.33 23.43
C GLU A 19 -7.50 6.55 23.67
N ILE A 20 -7.25 7.38 22.64
CA ILE A 20 -6.53 8.66 22.79
C ILE A 20 -7.30 9.58 23.75
N GLU A 21 -8.61 9.75 23.57
CA GLU A 21 -9.45 10.53 24.49
C GLU A 21 -9.35 10.00 25.92
N ARG A 22 -9.52 8.67 26.10
CA ARG A 22 -9.41 8.04 27.43
C ARG A 22 -8.02 8.28 28.04
N ARG A 23 -6.94 8.15 27.28
CA ARG A 23 -5.58 8.40 27.75
C ARG A 23 -5.37 9.85 28.17
N CYS A 24 -5.97 10.82 27.50
CA CYS A 24 -5.92 12.22 27.92
C CYS A 24 -6.54 12.47 29.32
N GLN A 25 -7.37 11.55 29.81
CA GLN A 25 -7.93 11.64 31.16
C GLN A 25 -7.02 11.02 32.24
N VAL A 26 -6.34 9.90 31.92
CA VAL A 26 -5.70 9.05 32.93
C VAL A 26 -4.17 8.94 32.81
N ASP A 27 -3.59 9.29 31.67
CA ASP A 27 -2.16 9.13 31.40
C ASP A 27 -1.46 10.50 31.46
N VAL A 28 -0.43 10.61 32.28
CA VAL A 28 0.27 11.87 32.55
C VAL A 28 0.90 12.46 31.27
N ALA A 29 1.50 11.61 30.40
CA ALA A 29 2.12 12.08 29.18
C ALA A 29 1.08 12.62 28.19
N PHE A 30 -0.06 11.93 28.04
CA PHE A 30 -1.17 12.39 27.20
C PHE A 30 -1.78 13.69 27.74
N ARG A 31 -1.98 13.80 29.06
CA ARG A 31 -2.46 15.01 29.71
C ARG A 31 -1.51 16.19 29.49
N TRP A 32 -0.22 15.98 29.67
CA TRP A 32 0.78 17.02 29.43
C TRP A 32 0.79 17.49 27.95
N LEU A 33 0.76 16.54 27.00
CA LEU A 33 0.73 16.85 25.56
C LEU A 33 -0.54 17.58 25.13
N SER A 34 -1.67 17.28 25.78
CA SER A 34 -2.95 17.93 25.52
C SER A 34 -3.18 19.18 26.37
N ALA A 35 -2.19 19.65 27.14
CA ALA A 35 -2.30 20.79 28.05
C ALA A 35 -3.47 20.64 29.06
N ASN A 36 -3.62 19.44 29.64
CA ASN A 36 -4.72 19.03 30.53
C ASN A 36 -6.13 19.17 29.92
N THR A 37 -6.24 19.33 28.61
CA THR A 37 -7.54 19.23 27.92
C THR A 37 -7.82 17.80 27.52
N VAL A 38 -9.10 17.46 27.32
CA VAL A 38 -9.53 16.13 26.84
C VAL A 38 -10.20 16.32 25.47
N PRO A 39 -9.43 16.26 24.39
CA PRO A 39 -10.01 16.33 23.04
C PRO A 39 -10.94 15.13 22.80
N GLY A 40 -12.21 15.40 22.49
CA GLY A 40 -13.16 14.34 22.21
C GLY A 40 -12.72 13.47 21.00
N TYR A 41 -13.04 12.19 21.01
CA TYR A 41 -12.64 11.23 19.95
C TYR A 41 -13.05 11.66 18.55
N ARG A 42 -14.18 12.39 18.43
CA ARG A 42 -14.62 12.96 17.13
C ARG A 42 -13.65 14.02 16.62
N SER A 43 -13.13 14.87 17.52
CA SER A 43 -12.13 15.91 17.17
C SER A 43 -10.80 15.26 16.74
N VAL A 44 -10.35 14.23 17.46
CA VAL A 44 -9.16 13.45 17.10
C VAL A 44 -9.33 12.81 15.73
N SER A 45 -10.46 12.16 15.48
CA SER A 45 -10.77 11.52 14.19
C SER A 45 -10.88 12.53 13.04
N ARG A 46 -11.53 13.69 13.28
CA ARG A 46 -11.66 14.78 12.32
C ARG A 46 -10.30 15.38 11.98
N PHE A 47 -9.45 15.61 12.96
CA PHE A 47 -8.11 16.15 12.78
C PHE A 47 -7.28 15.24 11.85
N ARG A 48 -7.25 13.93 12.08
CA ARG A 48 -6.55 12.98 11.19
C ARG A 48 -7.00 13.09 9.74
N ARG A 49 -8.32 13.06 9.51
CA ARG A 49 -8.88 13.09 8.14
C ARG A 49 -8.66 14.42 7.44
N ARG A 50 -8.69 15.53 8.19
CA ARG A 50 -8.55 16.87 7.62
C ARG A 50 -7.14 17.20 7.16
N HIS A 51 -6.13 16.56 7.72
CA HIS A 51 -4.72 16.92 7.49
C HIS A 51 -3.93 15.80 6.81
N LEU A 52 -4.60 14.93 6.03
CA LEU A 52 -3.92 13.84 5.30
C LEU A 52 -2.88 14.38 4.32
N ASP A 53 -3.22 15.42 3.57
CA ASP A 53 -2.35 16.01 2.54
C ASP A 53 -1.08 16.65 3.13
N ALA A 54 -1.15 17.14 4.37
CA ALA A 54 0.00 17.72 5.05
C ALA A 54 1.00 16.68 5.60
N LEU A 55 0.66 15.39 5.59
CA LEU A 55 1.52 14.34 6.14
C LEU A 55 2.72 14.04 5.25
N ASP A 56 2.61 14.18 3.93
CA ASP A 56 3.73 13.94 3.02
C ASP A 56 4.81 15.04 3.20
N ASP A 57 4.41 16.31 3.37
CA ASP A 57 5.33 17.41 3.71
C ASP A 57 5.99 17.20 5.07
N LEU A 58 5.20 16.79 6.07
CA LEU A 58 5.73 16.48 7.40
C LEU A 58 6.71 15.30 7.34
N PHE A 59 6.44 14.29 6.53
CA PHE A 59 7.34 13.16 6.34
C PHE A 59 8.69 13.60 5.76
N ALA A 60 8.67 14.46 4.74
CA ALA A 60 9.88 15.02 4.14
C ALA A 60 10.68 15.84 5.18
N GLN A 61 10.02 16.68 5.98
CA GLN A 61 10.68 17.44 7.05
C GLN A 61 11.35 16.53 8.10
N VAL A 62 10.66 15.47 8.52
CA VAL A 62 11.22 14.49 9.46
C VAL A 62 12.39 13.73 8.85
N LEU A 63 12.36 13.44 7.55
CA LEU A 63 13.49 12.85 6.84
C LEU A 63 14.71 13.77 6.83
N VAL A 64 14.52 15.07 6.61
CA VAL A 64 15.59 16.08 6.72
C VAL A 64 16.21 16.08 8.13
N LEU A 65 15.38 16.04 9.18
CA LEU A 65 15.87 15.94 10.57
C LEU A 65 16.70 14.68 10.81
N CYS A 66 16.26 13.54 10.29
CA CYS A 66 17.03 12.29 10.37
C CYS A 66 18.35 12.36 9.59
N ALA A 67 18.36 12.99 8.42
CA ALA A 67 19.57 13.19 7.61
C ALA A 67 20.57 14.11 8.33
N ASN A 68 20.10 15.23 8.88
CA ASN A 68 20.94 16.18 9.64
C ASN A 68 21.53 15.55 10.90
N ALA A 69 20.81 14.61 11.51
CA ALA A 69 21.31 13.81 12.63
C ALA A 69 22.27 12.68 12.19
N GLY A 70 22.58 12.57 10.90
CA GLY A 70 23.50 11.57 10.35
C GLY A 70 22.93 10.14 10.29
N LEU A 71 21.61 9.98 10.40
CA LEU A 71 20.94 8.67 10.41
C LEU A 71 20.66 8.12 9.00
N VAL A 72 20.80 8.93 7.96
CA VAL A 72 20.60 8.54 6.55
C VAL A 72 21.94 8.58 5.84
N LYS A 73 22.37 7.43 5.29
CA LYS A 73 23.67 7.28 4.61
C LYS A 73 23.56 6.96 3.12
N LEU A 74 22.39 6.54 2.67
CA LEU A 74 22.08 6.19 1.27
C LEU A 74 23.08 5.19 0.64
N GLY A 75 23.62 4.29 1.44
CA GLY A 75 24.46 3.20 0.97
C GLY A 75 23.63 2.15 0.24
N ARG A 76 22.82 1.41 0.99
CA ARG A 76 21.80 0.49 0.48
C ARG A 76 20.43 0.89 0.99
N VAL A 77 19.45 0.79 0.12
CA VAL A 77 18.05 0.98 0.46
C VAL A 77 17.31 -0.31 0.11
N ALA A 78 16.48 -0.80 0.99
CA ALA A 78 15.68 -1.99 0.76
C ALA A 78 14.20 -1.64 0.65
N LEU A 79 13.55 -2.19 -0.38
CA LEU A 79 12.10 -2.12 -0.60
C LEU A 79 11.43 -3.43 -0.19
N ASP A 80 10.27 -3.32 0.40
CA ASP A 80 9.37 -4.46 0.63
C ASP A 80 7.93 -3.99 0.83
N GLY A 81 6.98 -4.93 0.68
CA GLY A 81 5.57 -4.72 0.93
C GLY A 81 5.06 -5.53 2.13
N THR A 82 4.05 -5.00 2.80
CA THR A 82 3.34 -5.75 3.84
C THR A 82 1.84 -5.53 3.73
N LYS A 83 1.06 -6.56 4.01
CA LYS A 83 -0.40 -6.44 4.03
C LYS A 83 -0.83 -5.92 5.40
N LEU A 84 -1.67 -4.87 5.38
CA LEU A 84 -2.28 -4.25 6.56
C LEU A 84 -3.78 -4.41 6.48
N ASP A 85 -4.40 -4.92 7.53
CA ASP A 85 -5.83 -5.12 7.58
C ASP A 85 -6.56 -3.77 7.48
N ALA A 86 -7.58 -3.71 6.63
CA ALA A 86 -8.44 -2.55 6.49
C ALA A 86 -9.45 -2.45 7.66
N SER A 87 -10.05 -1.27 7.82
CA SER A 87 -11.19 -1.07 8.74
C SER A 87 -12.50 -1.62 8.13
N ALA A 88 -12.46 -2.86 7.66
CA ALA A 88 -13.56 -3.57 7.01
C ALA A 88 -13.83 -4.91 7.70
N SER A 89 -15.06 -5.40 7.56
CA SER A 89 -15.45 -6.74 8.03
C SER A 89 -15.78 -7.64 6.84
N LYS A 90 -15.43 -8.90 6.92
CA LYS A 90 -15.83 -9.90 5.91
C LYS A 90 -17.35 -10.07 5.82
N HIS A 91 -18.06 -9.80 6.93
CA HIS A 91 -19.52 -9.93 7.01
C HIS A 91 -20.27 -8.77 6.35
N THR A 92 -19.60 -7.63 6.11
CA THR A 92 -20.15 -6.44 5.44
C THR A 92 -19.71 -6.37 3.98
N ALA A 93 -19.42 -7.50 3.35
CA ALA A 93 -19.06 -7.59 1.95
C ALA A 93 -19.96 -8.56 1.20
N MET A 94 -20.15 -8.31 -0.08
CA MET A 94 -20.96 -9.19 -0.93
C MET A 94 -20.23 -9.51 -2.23
N SER A 95 -20.39 -10.75 -2.70
CA SER A 95 -19.84 -11.17 -4.00
C SER A 95 -20.75 -10.74 -5.13
N TYR A 96 -20.18 -10.55 -6.34
CA TYR A 96 -20.93 -10.16 -7.54
C TYR A 96 -22.11 -11.09 -7.82
N GLY A 97 -21.91 -12.40 -7.77
CA GLY A 97 -22.99 -13.37 -7.97
C GLY A 97 -24.12 -13.24 -6.94
N ARG A 98 -23.83 -12.83 -5.69
CA ARG A 98 -24.86 -12.54 -4.70
C ARG A 98 -25.54 -11.18 -4.95
N LEU A 99 -24.80 -10.19 -5.44
CA LEU A 99 -25.38 -8.89 -5.80
C LEU A 99 -26.38 -9.03 -6.94
N VAL A 100 -26.00 -9.74 -8.02
CA VAL A 100 -26.88 -10.01 -9.17
C VAL A 100 -28.19 -10.70 -8.76
N THR A 101 -28.13 -11.62 -7.78
CA THR A 101 -29.33 -12.34 -7.32
C THR A 101 -30.13 -11.60 -6.27
N ARG A 102 -29.52 -10.77 -5.45
CA ARG A 102 -30.19 -10.07 -4.34
C ARG A 102 -30.81 -8.74 -4.73
N ILE A 103 -30.19 -7.99 -5.65
CA ILE A 103 -30.73 -6.69 -6.10
C ILE A 103 -32.17 -6.85 -6.62
N PRO A 104 -32.47 -7.73 -7.61
CA PRO A 104 -33.84 -7.89 -8.10
C PRO A 104 -34.83 -8.37 -7.01
N LYS A 105 -34.37 -9.19 -6.06
CA LYS A 105 -35.22 -9.62 -4.95
C LYS A 105 -35.53 -8.50 -3.96
N ALA A 106 -34.55 -7.66 -3.65
CA ALA A 106 -34.76 -6.50 -2.79
C ALA A 106 -35.71 -5.49 -3.47
N GLU A 107 -35.50 -5.24 -4.75
CA GLU A 107 -36.40 -4.35 -5.55
C GLU A 107 -37.86 -4.87 -5.56
N ALA A 108 -38.04 -6.17 -5.66
CA ALA A 108 -39.36 -6.77 -5.63
C ALA A 108 -40.05 -6.70 -4.24
N VAL A 109 -39.24 -6.80 -3.16
CA VAL A 109 -39.72 -6.66 -1.79
C VAL A 109 -40.06 -5.19 -1.49
N ASP A 110 -39.17 -4.26 -1.82
CA ASP A 110 -39.41 -2.84 -1.62
C ASP A 110 -40.67 -2.38 -2.37
N ALA A 111 -40.85 -2.82 -3.65
CA ALA A 111 -42.04 -2.50 -4.43
C ALA A 111 -43.32 -3.10 -3.83
N ALA A 112 -43.26 -4.28 -3.18
CA ALA A 112 -44.38 -4.90 -2.50
C ALA A 112 -44.69 -4.20 -1.16
N GLU A 113 -43.66 -3.82 -0.38
CA GLU A 113 -43.82 -3.09 0.87
C GLU A 113 -44.33 -1.65 0.64
N ASP A 114 -43.85 -0.95 -0.37
CA ASP A 114 -44.35 0.38 -0.76
C ASP A 114 -45.81 0.32 -1.21
N ALA A 115 -46.22 -0.76 -1.86
CA ALA A 115 -47.61 -0.96 -2.27
C ALA A 115 -48.54 -1.29 -1.08
N GLU A 116 -48.01 -1.91 -0.01
CA GLU A 116 -48.80 -2.35 1.16
C GLU A 116 -48.81 -1.32 2.31
N PHE A 117 -47.69 -0.58 2.55
CA PHE A 117 -47.52 0.23 3.75
C PHE A 117 -47.22 1.72 3.51
N GLY A 118 -46.98 2.15 2.27
CA GLY A 118 -46.56 3.54 1.92
C GLY A 118 -45.12 3.88 2.30
N ALA A 119 -44.51 4.78 1.57
CA ALA A 119 -43.06 5.08 1.58
C ALA A 119 -42.48 5.69 2.88
N ASP A 120 -43.21 5.80 3.99
CA ASP A 120 -42.83 6.64 5.15
C ASP A 120 -42.42 5.88 6.44
N ARG A 121 -42.26 4.56 6.45
CA ARG A 121 -41.87 3.83 7.66
C ARG A 121 -40.41 3.44 7.69
N ARG A 122 -39.66 3.90 8.73
CA ARG A 122 -38.24 3.65 9.00
C ARG A 122 -38.01 2.64 10.11
N GLY A 123 -37.02 1.76 9.93
CA GLY A 123 -36.49 0.83 10.95
C GLY A 123 -35.16 1.33 11.54
N ASP A 124 -35.04 1.33 12.85
CA ASP A 124 -34.17 2.24 13.65
C ASP A 124 -32.84 1.68 14.18
N GLU A 125 -32.15 0.65 13.64
CA GLU A 125 -30.97 0.10 14.34
C GLU A 125 -29.70 -0.16 13.52
N LEU A 126 -29.48 0.44 12.35
CA LEU A 126 -28.27 0.27 11.54
C LEU A 126 -27.51 1.60 11.37
N PRO A 127 -26.18 1.58 11.02
CA PRO A 127 -25.49 2.80 10.64
C PRO A 127 -26.31 3.56 9.59
N ALA A 128 -26.37 4.89 9.71
CA ALA A 128 -27.22 5.75 8.86
C ALA A 128 -27.13 5.47 7.35
N GLU A 129 -26.00 4.90 6.90
CA GLU A 129 -25.73 4.51 5.50
C GLU A 129 -26.31 3.12 5.12
N LEU A 130 -26.93 2.41 6.06
CA LEU A 130 -27.51 1.07 5.89
C LEU A 130 -28.83 0.96 6.66
N ALA A 131 -29.40 2.08 7.10
CA ALA A 131 -30.53 2.11 8.02
C ALA A 131 -31.84 1.76 7.31
N THR A 132 -31.99 2.12 6.05
CA THR A 132 -33.20 1.83 5.27
C THR A 132 -32.96 0.72 4.24
N PRO A 133 -33.98 -0.03 3.81
CA PRO A 133 -33.89 -0.96 2.68
C PRO A 133 -33.37 -0.27 1.43
N GLU A 134 -33.82 0.95 1.13
CA GLU A 134 -33.41 1.76 0.00
C GLU A 134 -31.91 2.10 0.05
N ASP A 135 -31.37 2.50 1.22
CA ASP A 135 -29.94 2.80 1.39
C ASP A 135 -29.10 1.53 1.14
N ARG A 136 -29.59 0.36 1.59
CA ARG A 136 -28.92 -0.94 1.34
C ARG A 136 -28.95 -1.30 -0.14
N LEU A 137 -30.06 -1.10 -0.81
CA LEU A 137 -30.21 -1.34 -2.24
C LEU A 137 -29.30 -0.40 -3.05
N ALA A 138 -29.26 0.89 -2.69
CA ALA A 138 -28.35 1.85 -3.29
C ALA A 138 -26.87 1.43 -3.15
N LYS A 139 -26.47 0.99 -1.96
CA LYS A 139 -25.11 0.45 -1.70
C LYS A 139 -24.81 -0.84 -2.47
N MET A 140 -25.79 -1.72 -2.63
CA MET A 140 -25.62 -2.94 -3.44
C MET A 140 -25.45 -2.59 -4.92
N ARG A 141 -26.22 -1.63 -5.46
CA ARG A 141 -26.08 -1.14 -6.83
C ARG A 141 -24.72 -0.46 -7.06
N GLU A 142 -24.31 0.40 -6.14
CA GLU A 142 -22.99 1.06 -6.17
C GLU A 142 -21.85 0.03 -6.19
N ALA A 143 -21.92 -0.97 -5.32
CA ALA A 143 -20.91 -2.03 -5.25
C ALA A 143 -20.88 -2.89 -6.54
N LYS A 144 -22.05 -3.19 -7.11
CA LYS A 144 -22.17 -3.94 -8.37
C LYS A 144 -21.53 -3.14 -9.51
N ALA A 145 -21.92 -1.88 -9.71
CA ALA A 145 -21.37 -1.01 -10.74
C ALA A 145 -19.84 -0.85 -10.62
N ALA A 146 -19.34 -0.71 -9.40
CA ALA A 146 -17.91 -0.58 -9.16
C ALA A 146 -17.14 -1.89 -9.47
N ILE A 147 -17.71 -3.06 -9.23
CA ILE A 147 -17.10 -4.35 -9.60
C ILE A 147 -17.07 -4.49 -11.13
N GLU A 148 -18.14 -4.08 -11.81
CA GLU A 148 -18.23 -4.08 -13.28
C GLU A 148 -17.21 -3.13 -13.90
N ALA A 149 -17.11 -1.90 -13.39
CA ALA A 149 -16.11 -0.93 -13.83
C ALA A 149 -14.66 -1.43 -13.64
N GLU A 150 -14.36 -2.09 -12.50
CA GLU A 150 -13.05 -2.68 -12.27
C GLU A 150 -12.74 -3.87 -13.21
N ALA A 151 -13.75 -4.65 -13.57
CA ALA A 151 -13.58 -5.71 -14.55
C ALA A 151 -13.29 -5.15 -15.94
N ALA A 152 -14.03 -4.12 -16.35
CA ALA A 152 -13.82 -3.41 -17.62
C ALA A 152 -12.41 -2.79 -17.69
N GLN A 153 -11.98 -2.07 -16.66
CA GLN A 153 -10.63 -1.48 -16.61
C GLN A 153 -9.52 -2.53 -16.70
N ARG A 154 -9.68 -3.66 -16.01
CA ARG A 154 -8.70 -4.76 -16.07
C ARG A 154 -8.64 -5.40 -17.44
N ALA A 155 -9.77 -5.60 -18.09
CA ALA A 155 -9.86 -6.15 -19.43
C ALA A 155 -9.23 -5.20 -20.45
N ALA A 156 -9.55 -3.91 -20.37
CA ALA A 156 -8.97 -2.87 -21.21
C ALA A 156 -7.44 -2.82 -21.07
N GLY A 157 -6.91 -2.78 -19.83
CA GLY A 157 -5.48 -2.77 -19.59
C GLY A 157 -4.77 -4.01 -20.11
N ALA A 158 -5.33 -5.20 -19.88
CA ALA A 158 -4.75 -6.45 -20.39
C ALA A 158 -4.77 -6.54 -21.93
N ALA A 159 -5.82 -6.02 -22.56
CA ALA A 159 -5.94 -5.97 -24.02
C ALA A 159 -4.96 -4.98 -24.64
N ALA A 160 -4.81 -3.79 -24.04
CA ALA A 160 -3.83 -2.79 -24.46
C ALA A 160 -2.38 -3.32 -24.33
N ASP A 161 -2.06 -3.95 -23.19
CA ASP A 161 -0.73 -4.55 -22.97
C ASP A 161 -0.45 -5.68 -23.98
N LYS A 162 -1.44 -6.50 -24.28
CA LYS A 162 -1.34 -7.56 -25.27
C LYS A 162 -1.18 -7.00 -26.68
N ALA A 163 -1.90 -5.95 -27.04
CA ALA A 163 -1.80 -5.28 -28.34
C ALA A 163 -0.39 -4.69 -28.53
N ARG A 164 0.14 -3.98 -27.53
CA ARG A 164 1.51 -3.45 -27.55
C ARG A 164 2.59 -4.53 -27.61
N GLN A 165 2.35 -5.72 -27.00
CA GLN A 165 3.28 -6.85 -27.04
C GLN A 165 3.21 -7.65 -28.35
N ALA A 166 2.04 -7.73 -28.98
CA ALA A 166 1.85 -8.43 -30.25
C ALA A 166 2.58 -7.73 -31.41
N ASP A 167 2.82 -6.44 -31.26
CA ASP A 167 3.51 -5.62 -32.27
C ASP A 167 5.04 -5.61 -32.12
N MET A 168 5.62 -6.54 -31.35
CA MET A 168 7.05 -6.84 -31.32
C MET A 168 7.43 -8.06 -32.20
N PRO A 169 7.40 -7.98 -33.50
CA PRO A 169 8.13 -8.89 -34.37
C PRO A 169 9.54 -8.31 -34.58
N THR A 170 10.45 -9.19 -34.82
CA THR A 170 11.88 -9.08 -35.10
C THR A 170 12.29 -8.11 -36.23
N CYS A 171 11.48 -7.18 -36.68
CA CYS A 171 11.78 -6.26 -37.79
C CYS A 171 11.28 -4.84 -37.46
N ARG A 172 12.19 -3.91 -37.62
CA ARG A 172 12.07 -2.45 -37.53
C ARG A 172 10.81 -1.91 -38.23
N HIS A 173 10.09 -1.02 -37.54
CA HIS A 173 9.01 -0.16 -38.00
C HIS A 173 7.62 -0.83 -38.13
N ALA A 174 6.86 -0.73 -37.07
CA ALA A 174 5.47 -0.28 -37.03
C ALA A 174 4.99 -0.30 -35.55
N ASP A 175 5.03 0.83 -34.87
CA ASP A 175 4.24 1.03 -33.68
C ASP A 175 2.77 0.98 -34.13
N MET A 176 1.97 0.10 -33.51
CA MET A 176 0.52 0.12 -33.68
C MET A 176 0.02 1.51 -33.28
N PRO A 177 -0.78 2.18 -34.11
CA PRO A 177 -1.27 3.51 -33.77
C PRO A 177 -1.99 3.46 -32.42
N ASP A 178 -1.71 4.42 -31.54
CA ASP A 178 -2.35 4.51 -30.22
C ASP A 178 -3.88 4.40 -30.29
N VAL A 179 -4.48 4.88 -31.38
CA VAL A 179 -5.92 4.77 -31.68
C VAL A 179 -6.39 3.31 -31.82
N GLU A 180 -5.61 2.41 -32.44
CA GLU A 180 -5.99 1.00 -32.57
C GLU A 180 -5.84 0.26 -31.24
N VAL A 181 -4.84 0.60 -30.44
CA VAL A 181 -4.67 0.06 -29.07
C VAL A 181 -5.84 0.49 -28.18
N GLU A 182 -6.29 1.72 -28.31
CA GLU A 182 -7.43 2.27 -27.55
C GLU A 182 -8.74 1.59 -27.94
N GLN A 183 -8.99 1.37 -29.23
CA GLN A 183 -10.17 0.63 -29.71
C GLN A 183 -10.23 -0.82 -29.24
N VAL A 184 -9.08 -1.51 -29.25
CA VAL A 184 -8.98 -2.89 -28.72
C VAL A 184 -9.21 -2.92 -27.21
N ALA A 185 -8.73 -1.92 -26.48
CA ALA A 185 -8.94 -1.78 -25.05
C ALA A 185 -10.42 -1.50 -24.72
N GLU A 186 -11.07 -0.61 -25.46
CA GLU A 186 -12.50 -0.26 -25.31
C GLU A 186 -13.41 -1.46 -25.60
N ALA A 187 -13.18 -2.19 -26.69
CA ALA A 187 -13.93 -3.40 -27.00
C ALA A 187 -13.77 -4.51 -25.94
N ALA A 188 -12.58 -4.62 -25.36
CA ALA A 188 -12.33 -5.55 -24.27
C ALA A 188 -13.03 -5.11 -22.95
N ALA A 189 -13.13 -3.81 -22.71
CA ALA A 189 -13.86 -3.26 -21.57
C ALA A 189 -15.36 -3.55 -21.68
N ASP A 190 -15.95 -3.32 -22.84
CA ASP A 190 -17.38 -3.49 -23.09
C ASP A 190 -17.82 -4.97 -22.98
N SER A 191 -16.92 -5.91 -23.30
CA SER A 191 -17.19 -7.35 -23.20
C SER A 191 -16.83 -7.97 -21.86
N ALA A 192 -16.31 -7.18 -20.90
CA ALA A 192 -15.78 -7.70 -19.65
C ALA A 192 -16.87 -8.07 -18.66
N GLU A 193 -16.96 -9.34 -18.32
CA GLU A 193 -17.83 -9.81 -17.24
C GLU A 193 -17.04 -10.04 -15.94
N PRO A 194 -17.52 -9.49 -14.79
CA PRO A 194 -16.92 -9.76 -13.49
C PRO A 194 -17.07 -11.23 -13.11
N THR A 195 -16.06 -11.78 -12.47
CA THR A 195 -16.19 -13.13 -11.90
C THR A 195 -17.23 -13.14 -10.79
N ALA A 196 -18.04 -14.22 -10.68
CA ALA A 196 -19.04 -14.36 -9.65
C ALA A 196 -18.48 -14.25 -8.20
N LYS A 197 -17.18 -14.53 -8.03
CA LYS A 197 -16.46 -14.42 -6.75
C LYS A 197 -15.86 -13.04 -6.49
N ALA A 198 -15.89 -12.09 -7.45
CA ALA A 198 -15.45 -10.73 -7.21
C ALA A 198 -16.22 -10.11 -6.05
N GLN A 199 -15.54 -9.49 -5.11
CA GLN A 199 -16.14 -9.01 -3.86
C GLN A 199 -15.77 -7.56 -3.60
N ARG A 200 -16.69 -6.83 -2.96
CA ARG A 200 -16.45 -5.48 -2.46
C ARG A 200 -16.98 -5.32 -1.05
N SER A 201 -16.23 -4.63 -0.19
CA SER A 201 -16.67 -4.27 1.15
C SER A 201 -17.57 -3.03 1.08
N PHE A 202 -18.71 -3.04 1.78
CA PHE A 202 -19.58 -1.86 1.89
C PHE A 202 -19.03 -0.81 2.87
N THR A 203 -18.20 -1.25 3.84
CA THR A 203 -17.64 -0.35 4.86
C THR A 203 -16.34 0.31 4.45
N ASP A 204 -15.57 -0.33 3.58
CA ASP A 204 -14.32 0.19 3.00
C ASP A 204 -14.21 -0.29 1.55
N PRO A 205 -14.85 0.44 0.60
CA PRO A 205 -14.93 0.01 -0.80
C PRO A 205 -13.58 -0.07 -1.51
N ASP A 206 -12.55 0.61 -1.00
CA ASP A 206 -11.21 0.61 -1.57
C ASP A 206 -10.35 -0.58 -1.10
N ALA A 207 -10.70 -1.19 0.04
CA ALA A 207 -9.99 -2.37 0.51
C ALA A 207 -10.21 -3.58 -0.40
N ARG A 208 -9.19 -4.40 -0.57
CA ARG A 208 -9.23 -5.60 -1.41
C ARG A 208 -9.00 -6.85 -0.58
N MET A 209 -9.62 -7.95 -1.01
CA MET A 209 -9.36 -9.26 -0.40
C MET A 209 -7.94 -9.70 -0.71
N MET A 210 -7.12 -9.82 0.32
CA MET A 210 -5.71 -10.22 0.21
C MET A 210 -5.38 -11.34 1.20
N THR A 211 -4.38 -12.14 0.88
CA THR A 211 -3.80 -13.10 1.83
C THR A 211 -2.91 -12.35 2.81
N THR A 212 -3.24 -12.42 4.08
CA THR A 212 -2.47 -11.88 5.21
C THR A 212 -1.89 -13.02 6.04
N ASN A 213 -1.09 -12.70 7.05
CA ASN A 213 -0.55 -13.70 7.99
C ASN A 213 -1.65 -14.45 8.79
N HIS A 214 -2.86 -13.89 8.84
CA HIS A 214 -4.03 -14.45 9.54
C HIS A 214 -5.07 -15.03 8.58
N GLY A 215 -4.68 -15.32 7.33
CA GLY A 215 -5.57 -15.80 6.27
C GLY A 215 -6.11 -14.66 5.39
N PHE A 216 -7.21 -14.90 4.69
CA PHE A 216 -7.80 -13.89 3.80
C PHE A 216 -8.49 -12.78 4.61
N ALA A 217 -8.17 -11.53 4.30
CA ALA A 217 -8.80 -10.35 4.90
C ALA A 217 -8.92 -9.22 3.87
N TYR A 218 -9.84 -8.28 4.10
CA TYR A 218 -9.82 -6.99 3.42
C TYR A 218 -8.62 -6.20 3.92
N ALA A 219 -7.73 -5.87 3.03
CA ALA A 219 -6.44 -5.28 3.36
C ALA A 219 -5.99 -4.30 2.27
N TYR A 220 -4.98 -3.55 2.62
CA TYR A 220 -4.15 -2.75 1.72
C TYR A 220 -2.74 -3.31 1.68
N ASN A 221 -2.06 -3.12 0.57
CA ASN A 221 -0.65 -3.45 0.42
C ASN A 221 0.19 -2.21 0.67
N ALA A 222 0.83 -2.16 1.82
CA ALA A 222 1.69 -1.05 2.23
C ALA A 222 3.14 -1.34 1.84
N GLN A 223 3.74 -0.43 1.10
CA GLN A 223 5.10 -0.48 0.59
C GLN A 223 5.98 0.49 1.36
N ALA A 224 7.20 0.11 1.69
CA ALA A 224 8.18 0.99 2.30
C ALA A 224 9.58 0.76 1.74
N ALA A 225 10.37 1.84 1.72
CA ALA A 225 11.79 1.81 1.43
C ALA A 225 12.57 2.31 2.63
N ALA A 226 13.57 1.58 3.10
CA ALA A 226 14.35 1.93 4.27
C ALA A 226 15.86 1.94 4.02
N ASP A 227 16.55 2.89 4.63
CA ASP A 227 18.01 3.00 4.62
C ASP A 227 18.66 1.93 5.49
N GLU A 228 19.79 1.40 5.03
CA GLU A 228 20.52 0.33 5.71
C GLU A 228 21.08 0.73 7.07
N PHE A 229 21.53 1.97 7.21
CA PHE A 229 22.34 2.39 8.36
C PHE A 229 21.51 2.43 9.66
N SER A 230 20.39 3.15 9.64
CA SER A 230 19.54 3.30 10.83
C SER A 230 18.10 2.80 10.63
N GLN A 231 17.80 2.21 9.48
CA GLN A 231 16.45 1.76 9.13
C GLN A 231 15.42 2.91 9.11
N VAL A 232 15.87 4.12 8.76
CA VAL A 232 14.99 5.26 8.49
C VAL A 232 14.19 4.97 7.22
N ILE A 233 12.89 5.16 7.27
CA ILE A 233 12.00 5.03 6.11
C ILE A 233 12.20 6.24 5.22
N LEU A 234 12.54 6.01 3.95
CA LEU A 234 12.79 7.04 2.94
C LEU A 234 11.56 7.33 2.09
N ALA A 235 10.71 6.33 1.88
CA ALA A 235 9.45 6.45 1.15
C ALA A 235 8.44 5.45 1.66
N SER A 236 7.15 5.82 1.59
CA SER A 236 6.02 4.96 1.93
C SER A 236 4.90 5.12 0.92
N TYR A 237 4.19 4.02 0.63
CA TYR A 237 3.09 4.01 -0.32
C TYR A 237 2.08 2.92 0.04
N VAL A 238 0.80 3.17 -0.21
CA VAL A 238 -0.27 2.19 -0.01
C VAL A 238 -1.01 1.95 -1.32
N THR A 239 -1.22 0.69 -1.66
CA THR A 239 -1.92 0.30 -2.88
C THR A 239 -2.99 -0.75 -2.62
N GLN A 240 -3.95 -0.83 -3.52
CA GLN A 240 -4.98 -1.86 -3.58
C GLN A 240 -4.49 -3.14 -4.28
N ALA A 241 -3.34 -3.09 -4.95
CA ALA A 241 -2.80 -4.23 -5.68
C ALA A 241 -2.32 -5.32 -4.71
N PRO A 242 -2.82 -6.57 -4.83
CA PRO A 242 -2.40 -7.66 -3.94
C PRO A 242 -0.95 -8.13 -4.20
N THR A 243 -0.39 -7.81 -5.37
CA THR A 243 0.96 -8.18 -5.81
C THR A 243 1.88 -6.98 -5.85
N ASP A 244 3.20 -7.22 -5.72
CA ASP A 244 4.20 -6.16 -5.63
C ASP A 244 4.86 -5.83 -6.97
N VAL A 245 4.63 -6.66 -8.02
CA VAL A 245 5.33 -6.54 -9.30
C VAL A 245 5.18 -5.14 -9.93
N ASN A 246 3.99 -4.58 -9.91
CA ASN A 246 3.71 -3.26 -10.49
C ASN A 246 4.02 -2.10 -9.53
N GLN A 247 4.58 -2.38 -8.34
CA GLN A 247 4.86 -1.34 -7.35
C GLN A 247 6.31 -0.87 -7.37
N LEU A 248 7.21 -1.56 -8.09
CA LEU A 248 8.63 -1.21 -8.10
C LEU A 248 8.86 0.22 -8.58
N LEU A 249 8.38 0.53 -9.80
CA LEU A 249 8.61 1.86 -10.40
C LEU A 249 7.96 2.98 -9.59
N VAL A 250 6.73 2.76 -9.12
CA VAL A 250 6.03 3.70 -8.23
C VAL A 250 6.87 3.99 -6.99
N MET A 251 7.50 2.97 -6.40
CA MET A 251 8.33 3.14 -5.22
C MET A 251 9.67 3.83 -5.53
N LEU A 252 10.29 3.55 -6.69
CA LEU A 252 11.49 4.27 -7.13
C LEU A 252 11.21 5.75 -7.33
N ASP A 253 10.10 6.10 -7.98
CA ASP A 253 9.67 7.49 -8.17
C ASP A 253 9.38 8.18 -6.82
N ARG A 254 8.72 7.48 -5.90
CA ARG A 254 8.48 7.99 -4.54
C ARG A 254 9.77 8.24 -3.77
N ILE A 255 10.75 7.34 -3.87
CA ILE A 255 12.08 7.52 -3.29
C ILE A 255 12.72 8.79 -3.88
N ASN A 256 12.71 8.94 -5.20
CA ASN A 256 13.29 10.08 -5.88
C ASN A 256 12.66 11.39 -5.43
N LEU A 257 11.33 11.46 -5.42
CA LEU A 257 10.58 12.64 -4.99
C LEU A 257 10.87 13.02 -3.54
N THR A 258 10.85 12.03 -2.64
CA THR A 258 11.06 12.29 -1.21
C THR A 258 12.51 12.71 -0.91
N LEU A 259 13.49 12.06 -1.54
CA LEU A 259 14.89 12.41 -1.38
C LEU A 259 15.20 13.80 -1.99
N ALA A 260 14.63 14.13 -3.15
CA ALA A 260 14.75 15.45 -3.77
C ALA A 260 14.14 16.53 -2.87
N ALA A 261 12.95 16.31 -2.31
CA ALA A 261 12.30 17.22 -1.35
C ALA A 261 13.13 17.41 -0.06
N ALA A 262 13.90 16.39 0.34
CA ALA A 262 14.82 16.47 1.47
C ALA A 262 16.21 17.01 1.12
N GLY A 263 16.48 17.37 -0.13
CA GLY A 263 17.79 17.82 -0.59
C GLY A 263 18.87 16.73 -0.57
N LEU A 264 18.47 15.47 -0.68
CA LEU A 264 19.35 14.30 -0.62
C LEU A 264 19.55 13.69 -2.02
N GLY A 265 20.73 13.07 -2.24
CA GLY A 265 21.03 12.33 -3.47
C GLY A 265 20.39 10.93 -3.50
N LEU A 266 20.59 10.20 -4.61
CA LEU A 266 20.10 8.84 -4.76
C LEU A 266 20.92 7.83 -3.92
N PRO A 267 20.30 6.69 -3.52
CA PRO A 267 21.03 5.62 -2.86
C PRO A 267 22.04 4.97 -3.82
N LYS A 268 23.17 4.53 -3.28
CA LYS A 268 24.18 3.80 -4.08
C LYS A 268 23.65 2.48 -4.61
N ARG A 269 22.67 1.87 -3.92
CA ARG A 269 22.06 0.59 -4.32
C ARG A 269 20.65 0.46 -3.76
N THR A 270 19.74 -0.02 -4.61
CA THR A 270 18.34 -0.29 -4.24
C THR A 270 18.05 -1.78 -4.34
N LEU A 271 17.57 -2.38 -3.25
CA LEU A 271 17.35 -3.82 -3.10
C LEU A 271 15.85 -4.12 -3.07
N ALA A 272 15.38 -5.06 -3.89
CA ALA A 272 14.00 -5.51 -3.89
C ALA A 272 13.89 -7.04 -3.89
N ASP A 273 12.76 -7.58 -3.46
CA ASP A 273 12.53 -9.01 -3.43
C ASP A 273 12.07 -9.58 -4.77
N ALA A 274 11.83 -10.89 -4.83
CA ALA A 274 11.39 -11.58 -6.03
C ALA A 274 9.94 -11.22 -6.45
N GLY A 275 9.15 -10.65 -5.56
CA GLY A 275 7.79 -10.17 -5.85
C GLY A 275 7.76 -9.00 -6.83
N TYR A 276 8.85 -8.23 -6.90
CA TYR A 276 9.01 -7.10 -7.81
C TYR A 276 9.66 -7.49 -9.16
N CYS A 277 10.08 -8.74 -9.33
CA CYS A 277 10.88 -9.13 -10.48
C CYS A 277 10.04 -9.33 -11.73
N SER A 278 10.17 -8.44 -12.69
CA SER A 278 9.83 -8.64 -14.11
C SER A 278 10.97 -8.12 -14.97
N THR A 279 11.03 -8.52 -16.23
CA THR A 279 12.04 -8.00 -17.17
C THR A 279 11.84 -6.50 -17.35
N ALA A 280 10.60 -6.07 -17.58
CA ALA A 280 10.25 -4.66 -17.71
C ALA A 280 10.68 -3.81 -16.49
N ASN A 281 10.48 -4.31 -15.28
CA ASN A 281 10.90 -3.61 -14.06
C ASN A 281 12.43 -3.48 -13.94
N ILE A 282 13.18 -4.50 -14.38
CA ILE A 282 14.64 -4.46 -14.34
C ILE A 282 15.15 -3.45 -15.35
N ASP A 283 14.57 -3.41 -16.56
CA ASP A 283 14.96 -2.47 -17.61
C ASP A 283 14.62 -1.02 -17.23
N ALA A 284 13.37 -0.76 -16.86
CA ALA A 284 12.93 0.57 -16.44
C ALA A 284 13.63 1.05 -15.15
N GLY A 285 13.96 0.14 -14.24
CA GLY A 285 14.73 0.45 -13.04
C GLY A 285 16.18 0.89 -13.35
N ALA A 286 16.78 0.35 -14.41
CA ALA A 286 18.10 0.81 -14.88
C ALA A 286 18.03 2.25 -15.42
N ASP A 287 16.92 2.61 -16.09
CA ASP A 287 16.72 3.96 -16.65
C ASP A 287 16.38 5.01 -15.57
N SER A 288 15.89 4.58 -14.40
CA SER A 288 15.54 5.47 -13.28
C SER A 288 16.72 6.02 -12.47
N GLY A 289 17.95 5.68 -12.85
CA GLY A 289 19.19 6.12 -12.17
C GLY A 289 19.55 5.30 -10.93
N HIS A 290 18.77 4.24 -10.59
CA HIS A 290 19.07 3.37 -9.47
C HIS A 290 19.97 2.18 -9.85
N ASP A 291 21.00 1.89 -9.06
CA ASP A 291 21.69 0.60 -9.11
C ASP A 291 20.79 -0.48 -8.44
N LEU A 292 19.82 -0.98 -9.24
CA LEU A 292 18.81 -1.89 -8.79
C LEU A 292 19.32 -3.32 -8.65
N VAL A 293 19.02 -3.98 -7.54
CA VAL A 293 19.27 -5.41 -7.30
C VAL A 293 17.96 -6.07 -6.88
N VAL A 294 17.36 -6.81 -7.79
CA VAL A 294 16.09 -7.51 -7.57
C VAL A 294 16.33 -9.02 -7.54
N ALA A 295 15.82 -9.69 -6.51
CA ALA A 295 15.87 -11.15 -6.47
C ALA A 295 15.05 -11.73 -7.62
N THR A 296 15.64 -12.57 -8.48
CA THR A 296 14.97 -13.08 -9.68
C THR A 296 14.09 -14.29 -9.42
N ARG A 297 14.19 -14.90 -8.23
CA ARG A 297 13.35 -16.02 -7.78
C ARG A 297 13.31 -16.09 -6.26
N ARG A 298 12.27 -16.71 -5.73
CA ARG A 298 12.19 -17.08 -4.31
C ARG A 298 12.98 -18.38 -4.09
N LEU A 299 13.96 -18.32 -3.19
CA LEU A 299 14.71 -19.53 -2.78
C LEU A 299 13.92 -20.27 -1.70
N LYS A 300 13.85 -21.60 -1.78
CA LYS A 300 13.29 -22.45 -0.72
C LYS A 300 14.26 -22.47 0.47
N HIS A 301 13.75 -22.76 1.66
CA HIS A 301 14.49 -22.62 2.93
C HIS A 301 15.84 -23.36 2.98
N HIS A 302 16.02 -24.42 2.20
CA HIS A 302 17.26 -25.23 2.17
C HIS A 302 17.94 -25.20 0.79
N GLU A 303 17.49 -24.33 -0.11
CA GLU A 303 18.05 -24.26 -1.45
C GLU A 303 19.34 -23.45 -1.47
N ARG A 304 20.44 -24.11 -1.87
CA ARG A 304 21.72 -23.43 -2.05
C ARG A 304 21.71 -22.60 -3.33
N VAL A 305 22.14 -21.35 -3.22
CA VAL A 305 22.33 -20.49 -4.41
C VAL A 305 23.46 -21.09 -5.24
N PRO A 306 23.25 -21.41 -6.53
CA PRO A 306 24.30 -21.88 -7.40
C PRO A 306 25.46 -20.88 -7.51
N ASP A 307 26.66 -21.37 -7.72
CA ASP A 307 27.82 -20.50 -7.93
C ASP A 307 27.67 -19.64 -9.19
N ALA A 308 28.35 -18.50 -9.20
CA ALA A 308 28.34 -17.62 -10.37
C ALA A 308 28.95 -18.36 -11.57
N PRO A 309 28.32 -18.34 -12.75
CA PRO A 309 28.90 -18.91 -13.95
C PRO A 309 30.23 -18.23 -14.26
N ARG A 310 31.24 -19.01 -14.66
CA ARG A 310 32.52 -18.51 -15.11
C ARG A 310 32.39 -17.87 -16.51
N GLY A 311 33.25 -16.92 -16.83
CA GLY A 311 33.32 -16.28 -18.15
C GLY A 311 32.41 -15.03 -18.30
N ARG A 312 32.45 -14.42 -19.49
CA ARG A 312 31.70 -13.20 -19.81
C ARG A 312 30.21 -13.50 -19.93
N THR A 313 29.36 -12.52 -19.58
CA THR A 313 27.93 -12.63 -19.81
C THR A 313 27.64 -12.69 -21.31
N PRO A 314 26.79 -13.62 -21.79
CA PRO A 314 26.41 -13.68 -23.20
C PRO A 314 25.82 -12.36 -23.69
N ASN A 315 26.14 -11.95 -24.93
CA ASN A 315 25.67 -10.67 -25.46
C ASN A 315 24.13 -10.64 -25.62
N ASN A 316 23.52 -11.79 -25.88
CA ASN A 316 22.06 -11.98 -26.02
C ASN A 316 21.36 -12.28 -24.69
N ALA A 317 22.05 -12.19 -23.55
CA ALA A 317 21.41 -12.42 -22.25
C ALA A 317 20.36 -11.35 -21.96
N THR A 318 19.18 -11.77 -21.54
CA THR A 318 18.09 -10.89 -21.07
C THR A 318 18.51 -10.13 -19.80
N SER A 319 17.86 -9.03 -19.50
CA SER A 319 18.12 -8.26 -18.27
C SER A 319 17.89 -9.10 -17.02
N ARG A 320 16.89 -9.99 -17.05
CA ARG A 320 16.63 -10.95 -15.96
C ARG A 320 17.76 -11.95 -15.79
N GLU A 321 18.33 -12.47 -16.88
CA GLU A 321 19.48 -13.38 -16.81
C GLU A 321 20.73 -12.67 -16.32
N ARG A 322 20.99 -11.45 -16.79
CA ARG A 322 22.07 -10.60 -16.27
C ARG A 322 21.91 -10.37 -14.77
N MET A 323 20.72 -10.03 -14.31
CA MET A 323 20.39 -9.87 -12.89
C MET A 323 20.59 -11.18 -12.12
N ALA A 324 20.10 -12.31 -12.61
CA ALA A 324 20.28 -13.62 -12.00
C ALA A 324 21.77 -14.00 -11.85
N ARG A 325 22.59 -13.63 -12.84
CA ARG A 325 24.04 -13.83 -12.79
C ARG A 325 24.70 -12.91 -11.77
N ARG A 326 24.33 -11.62 -11.71
CA ARG A 326 24.78 -10.65 -10.71
C ARG A 326 24.51 -11.14 -9.29
N LEU A 327 23.33 -11.70 -9.03
CA LEU A 327 22.90 -12.21 -7.73
C LEU A 327 23.74 -13.42 -7.25
N ARG A 328 24.38 -14.17 -8.16
CA ARG A 328 25.26 -15.29 -7.81
C ARG A 328 26.68 -14.86 -7.42
N THR A 329 27.07 -13.62 -7.72
CA THR A 329 28.36 -13.08 -7.29
C THR A 329 28.43 -12.94 -5.76
N LYS A 330 29.64 -12.87 -5.19
CA LYS A 330 29.84 -12.66 -3.74
C LYS A 330 29.07 -11.40 -3.27
N GLN A 331 29.15 -10.30 -4.04
CA GLN A 331 28.45 -9.05 -3.72
C GLN A 331 26.93 -9.20 -3.82
N GLY A 332 26.43 -9.79 -4.89
CA GLY A 332 24.97 -9.97 -5.08
C GLY A 332 24.34 -10.86 -4.01
N ARG A 333 25.05 -11.92 -3.57
CA ARG A 333 24.62 -12.74 -2.42
C ARG A 333 24.55 -11.93 -1.13
N ALA A 334 25.57 -11.11 -0.88
CA ALA A 334 25.59 -10.24 0.30
C ALA A 334 24.46 -9.21 0.28
N ASP A 335 24.15 -8.61 -0.88
CA ASP A 335 23.06 -7.65 -1.04
C ASP A 335 21.69 -8.31 -0.80
N CYS A 336 21.45 -9.50 -1.37
CA CYS A 336 20.21 -10.24 -1.12
C CYS A 336 20.01 -10.61 0.36
N ALA A 337 21.07 -11.06 1.03
CA ALA A 337 21.02 -11.37 2.46
C ALA A 337 20.77 -10.11 3.29
N ARG A 338 21.38 -8.99 2.92
CA ARG A 338 21.26 -7.72 3.64
C ARG A 338 19.86 -7.11 3.53
N ARG A 339 19.16 -7.27 2.39
CA ARG A 339 17.81 -6.76 2.19
C ARG A 339 16.88 -7.08 3.37
N LYS A 340 16.80 -8.36 3.73
CA LYS A 340 15.93 -8.80 4.84
C LYS A 340 16.27 -8.11 6.16
N ALA A 341 17.56 -8.00 6.48
CA ALA A 341 18.03 -7.36 7.70
C ALA A 341 17.72 -5.84 7.74
N ILE A 342 17.49 -5.19 6.60
CA ILE A 342 17.13 -3.77 6.52
C ILE A 342 15.63 -3.59 6.75
N ILE A 343 14.77 -4.23 5.95
CA ILE A 343 13.36 -3.86 5.85
C ILE A 343 12.43 -4.69 6.76
N GLU A 344 12.70 -5.99 6.98
CA GLU A 344 11.85 -6.82 7.84
C GLU A 344 11.75 -6.29 9.28
N PRO A 345 12.87 -5.83 9.93
CA PRO A 345 12.77 -5.24 11.25
C PRO A 345 11.96 -3.93 11.29
N VAL A 346 11.92 -3.16 10.20
CA VAL A 346 11.10 -1.94 10.10
C VAL A 346 9.63 -2.29 10.25
N PHE A 347 9.12 -3.22 9.43
CA PHE A 347 7.73 -3.68 9.55
C PHE A 347 7.45 -4.37 10.89
N GLY A 348 8.40 -5.14 11.41
CA GLY A 348 8.30 -5.75 12.75
C GLY A 348 8.13 -4.70 13.84
N GLN A 349 8.97 -3.66 13.85
CA GLN A 349 8.88 -2.56 14.80
C GLN A 349 7.56 -1.78 14.67
N MET A 350 7.13 -1.48 13.44
CA MET A 350 5.86 -0.80 13.20
C MET A 350 4.67 -1.63 13.70
N LYS A 351 4.61 -2.91 13.37
CA LYS A 351 3.50 -3.79 13.81
C LYS A 351 3.46 -3.99 15.32
N VAL A 352 4.62 -4.25 15.94
CA VAL A 352 4.68 -4.54 17.38
C VAL A 352 4.59 -3.28 18.24
N LYS A 353 5.34 -2.23 17.90
CA LYS A 353 5.45 -1.02 18.75
C LYS A 353 4.38 0.02 18.45
N GLN A 354 3.94 0.12 17.19
CA GLN A 354 2.98 1.14 16.76
C GLN A 354 1.60 0.56 16.45
N ASN A 355 1.42 -0.76 16.60
CA ASN A 355 0.14 -1.43 16.32
C ASN A 355 -0.39 -1.17 14.89
N THR A 356 0.53 -1.18 13.88
CA THR A 356 0.21 -0.87 12.48
C THR A 356 -0.49 -2.04 11.77
N GLY A 357 -0.70 -3.18 12.41
CA GLY A 357 -1.29 -4.37 11.78
C GLY A 357 -2.67 -4.13 11.16
N ARG A 358 -3.44 -3.15 11.67
CA ARG A 358 -4.76 -2.78 11.18
C ARG A 358 -4.92 -1.27 11.09
N LEU A 359 -5.29 -0.77 9.92
CA LEU A 359 -5.60 0.64 9.68
C LEU A 359 -6.97 1.02 10.27
N ARG A 360 -7.10 2.24 10.74
CA ARG A 360 -8.33 2.79 11.34
C ARG A 360 -9.09 3.68 10.38
N LEU A 361 -8.37 4.36 9.48
CA LEU A 361 -8.99 5.16 8.43
C LEU A 361 -9.43 4.26 7.27
N ARG A 362 -10.50 4.66 6.61
CA ARG A 362 -11.08 3.97 5.45
C ARG A 362 -10.75 4.73 4.18
N GLY A 363 -10.83 4.01 3.06
CA GLY A 363 -10.48 4.53 1.75
C GLY A 363 -8.96 4.56 1.53
N LEU A 364 -8.53 4.55 0.27
CA LEU A 364 -7.11 4.51 -0.09
C LEU A 364 -6.35 5.72 0.43
N ALA A 365 -6.91 6.94 0.30
CA ALA A 365 -6.29 8.15 0.82
C ALA A 365 -6.15 8.12 2.36
N GLY A 366 -7.17 7.63 3.07
CA GLY A 366 -7.12 7.43 4.51
C GLY A 366 -6.05 6.42 4.93
N ALA A 367 -5.96 5.30 4.21
CA ALA A 367 -4.96 4.25 4.44
C ALA A 367 -3.54 4.77 4.18
N GLN A 368 -3.33 5.52 3.07
CA GLN A 368 -2.05 6.16 2.75
C GLN A 368 -1.62 7.12 3.86
N GLY A 369 -2.47 8.07 4.24
CA GLY A 369 -2.13 9.07 5.26
C GLY A 369 -1.86 8.43 6.62
N GLU A 370 -2.65 7.41 7.02
CA GLU A 370 -2.39 6.70 8.28
C GLU A 370 -1.05 5.94 8.25
N PHE A 371 -0.70 5.31 7.12
CA PHE A 371 0.58 4.63 6.97
C PHE A 371 1.76 5.63 6.95
N THR A 372 1.60 6.78 6.27
CA THR A 372 2.59 7.89 6.31
C THR A 372 2.80 8.38 7.76
N LEU A 373 1.73 8.53 8.55
CA LEU A 373 1.85 8.91 9.96
C LEU A 373 2.62 7.86 10.78
N HIS A 374 2.41 6.58 10.51
CA HIS A 374 3.21 5.51 11.13
C HIS A 374 4.69 5.58 10.73
N ALA A 375 4.99 5.89 9.46
CA ALA A 375 6.35 6.06 8.96
C ALA A 375 7.05 7.28 9.61
N ILE A 376 6.33 8.41 9.77
CA ILE A 376 6.78 9.58 10.52
C ILE A 376 7.14 9.19 11.96
N CYS A 377 6.25 8.49 12.65
CA CYS A 377 6.47 8.05 14.02
C CYS A 377 7.67 7.09 14.14
N HIS A 378 7.86 6.19 13.15
CA HIS A 378 9.02 5.32 13.10
C HIS A 378 10.32 6.12 12.98
N ASN A 379 10.40 7.07 12.05
CA ASN A 379 11.56 7.91 11.83
C ASN A 379 11.88 8.79 13.05
N LEU A 380 10.86 9.42 13.66
CA LEU A 380 11.04 10.20 14.89
C LEU A 380 11.55 9.37 16.06
N ARG A 381 11.12 8.10 16.19
CA ARG A 381 11.68 7.20 17.19
C ARG A 381 13.15 6.86 16.93
N LYS A 382 13.55 6.66 15.66
CA LYS A 382 14.96 6.47 15.32
C LYS A 382 15.78 7.71 15.69
N LEU A 383 15.25 8.90 15.40
CA LEU A 383 15.88 10.17 15.77
C LEU A 383 16.00 10.32 17.29
N ALA A 384 14.91 10.12 18.03
CA ALA A 384 14.91 10.22 19.49
C ALA A 384 15.90 9.24 20.15
N ASN A 385 15.96 8.00 19.67
CA ASN A 385 16.91 7.01 20.21
C ASN A 385 18.37 7.39 19.93
N ALA A 386 18.66 8.02 18.81
CA ALA A 386 20.02 8.44 18.45
C ALA A 386 20.48 9.69 19.17
N THR A 387 19.53 10.54 19.62
CA THR A 387 19.83 11.79 20.36
C THR A 387 19.80 11.62 21.88
N GLN A 388 19.36 10.47 22.38
CA GLN A 388 19.47 10.18 23.81
C GLN A 388 20.94 9.99 24.17
N PRO A 389 21.46 10.67 25.24
CA PRO A 389 22.78 10.36 25.75
C PRO A 389 22.80 8.89 26.17
N ALA A 390 23.89 8.18 25.88
CA ALA A 390 24.09 6.82 26.37
C ALA A 390 23.84 6.84 27.87
N ALA A 391 22.86 6.08 28.33
CA ALA A 391 22.70 5.90 29.76
C ALA A 391 23.97 5.25 30.30
N CYS A 392 24.71 6.01 31.12
CA CYS A 392 25.87 5.52 31.84
C CYS A 392 25.47 4.44 32.82
#